data_bce602d2f48cc13a99a4db83184b308e
#
_entry.id   bce602d2f48cc13a99a4db83184b308e
#
_cell.length_a   1.000
_cell.length_b   1.000
_cell.length_c   1.000
_cell.angle_alpha   90.00
_cell.angle_beta   90.00
_cell.angle_gamma   90.00
#
_symmetry.space_group_name_H-M   'P 1'
#
loop_
_entity.id
_entity.type
_entity.pdbx_description
1 polymer ?
#
loop_
_entity_poly.entity_id
_entity_poly.type
_entity_poly.pdbx_seq_one_letter_code
_entity_poly.pdbx_strand_id
1 'polypeptide(L)'
;MREQTVCISVHNGINYLPLVVKSVRENSYDKDCPFVIYAENCDDGTNEWLEENKDDYYLDVYIETGNKVRRGIGGGMNYCADRVHTEFINFLQADIYVSRNWDKYLFECYDDVVGKERGIVFSNRIQPDIFNDNERPGTIFVPLDLFGAYHHDFNEEYFLDWCDEFSELNGDRVIRKAEGVSGLIKKEDWDYIGGNDDRFAPMYWEDADLFIRMQNEGFKIGLTYKSNIYHFASRASRFPDDDFSKRPKHLEEFEINSMTEFTLKYGKLPDIDEYQFVRAMPIVDGSPNRINRSKK
;
A
#
# COMPACT_ATOMS: atom_id res chain seq x y z
N MET A 1 7.13 2.66 -23.05
CA MET A 1 6.99 2.19 -21.66
C MET A 1 5.78 2.91 -21.09
N ARG A 2 4.94 2.28 -20.30
CA ARG A 2 3.84 2.98 -19.62
C ARG A 2 4.43 3.80 -18.48
N GLU A 3 3.93 4.99 -18.29
CA GLU A 3 4.43 5.90 -17.27
C GLU A 3 3.67 5.69 -15.96
N GLN A 4 4.42 5.47 -14.88
CA GLN A 4 3.89 5.35 -13.51
C GLN A 4 4.57 6.33 -12.58
N THR A 5 3.88 6.73 -11.52
CA THR A 5 4.44 7.44 -10.38
C THR A 5 4.30 6.58 -9.14
N VAL A 6 5.37 6.39 -8.39
CA VAL A 6 5.33 5.72 -7.08
C VAL A 6 4.91 6.72 -6.02
N CYS A 7 3.83 6.40 -5.30
CA CYS A 7 3.25 7.23 -4.25
C CYS A 7 3.44 6.59 -2.88
N ILE A 8 4.00 7.34 -1.94
CA ILE A 8 4.24 6.90 -0.56
C ILE A 8 3.69 7.94 0.41
N SER A 9 2.84 7.52 1.35
CA SER A 9 2.46 8.31 2.52
C SER A 9 3.20 7.78 3.74
N VAL A 10 3.90 8.63 4.49
CA VAL A 10 4.72 8.24 5.62
C VAL A 10 4.47 9.10 6.85
N HIS A 11 4.54 8.46 8.02
CA HIS A 11 4.62 9.07 9.34
C HIS A 11 5.60 8.27 10.18
N ASN A 12 6.77 8.86 10.48
CA ASN A 12 7.85 8.20 11.22
C ASN A 12 8.34 6.92 10.55
N GLY A 13 9.07 7.08 9.45
CA GLY A 13 9.54 5.96 8.63
C GLY A 13 11.04 5.89 8.41
N ILE A 14 11.87 6.59 9.21
CA ILE A 14 13.31 6.72 8.97
C ILE A 14 14.04 5.38 8.85
N ASN A 15 13.62 4.37 9.59
CA ASN A 15 14.26 3.06 9.57
C ASN A 15 13.97 2.26 8.28
N TYR A 16 12.85 2.53 7.61
CA TYR A 16 12.37 1.70 6.48
C TYR A 16 12.28 2.47 5.16
N LEU A 17 11.85 3.73 5.17
CA LEU A 17 11.67 4.53 3.96
C LEU A 17 12.93 4.58 3.06
N PRO A 18 14.17 4.70 3.60
CA PRO A 18 15.38 4.60 2.78
C PRO A 18 15.50 3.29 2.01
N LEU A 19 15.12 2.16 2.63
CA LEU A 19 15.11 0.85 1.97
C LEU A 19 14.05 0.77 0.86
N VAL A 20 12.87 1.34 1.09
CA VAL A 20 11.81 1.40 0.06
C VAL A 20 12.31 2.15 -1.16
N VAL A 21 12.80 3.39 -0.97
CA VAL A 21 13.29 4.25 -2.06
C VAL A 21 14.44 3.58 -2.81
N LYS A 22 15.43 3.05 -2.08
CA LYS A 22 16.55 2.29 -2.65
C LYS A 22 16.03 1.12 -3.48
N SER A 23 15.16 0.29 -2.92
CA SER A 23 14.66 -0.92 -3.61
C SER A 23 13.94 -0.60 -4.91
N VAL A 24 13.15 0.45 -4.94
CA VAL A 24 12.47 0.90 -6.16
C VAL A 24 13.49 1.35 -7.21
N ARG A 25 14.49 2.16 -6.83
CA ARG A 25 15.53 2.63 -7.76
C ARG A 25 16.41 1.51 -8.31
N GLU A 26 16.71 0.50 -7.50
CA GLU A 26 17.60 -0.59 -7.90
C GLU A 26 16.86 -1.71 -8.64
N ASN A 27 15.63 -2.05 -8.19
CA ASN A 27 14.94 -3.27 -8.60
C ASN A 27 13.81 -3.07 -9.61
N SER A 28 13.32 -1.83 -9.81
CA SER A 28 12.29 -1.59 -10.83
C SER A 28 12.82 -1.81 -12.24
N TYR A 29 11.94 -2.21 -13.13
CA TYR A 29 12.19 -2.19 -14.57
C TYR A 29 12.31 -0.75 -15.09
N ASP A 30 11.44 0.16 -14.60
CA ASP A 30 11.53 1.61 -14.79
C ASP A 30 12.21 2.24 -13.58
N LYS A 31 13.55 2.32 -13.61
CA LYS A 31 14.35 2.87 -12.50
C LYS A 31 14.19 4.39 -12.34
N ASP A 32 13.75 5.07 -13.38
CA ASP A 32 13.61 6.53 -13.41
C ASP A 32 12.17 6.98 -13.13
N CYS A 33 11.27 6.05 -12.74
CA CYS A 33 9.89 6.40 -12.44
C CYS A 33 9.80 7.51 -11.37
N PRO A 34 8.94 8.53 -11.56
CA PRO A 34 8.74 9.57 -10.58
C PRO A 34 8.26 9.05 -9.23
N PHE A 35 8.68 9.72 -8.16
CA PHE A 35 8.12 9.55 -6.83
C PHE A 35 7.30 10.77 -6.42
N VAL A 36 6.23 10.53 -5.67
CA VAL A 36 5.56 11.54 -4.85
C VAL A 36 5.49 10.99 -3.43
N ILE A 37 6.17 11.67 -2.50
CA ILE A 37 6.22 11.26 -1.09
C ILE A 37 5.58 12.35 -0.23
N TYR A 38 4.57 11.97 0.54
CA TYR A 38 3.92 12.82 1.52
C TYR A 38 4.30 12.37 2.93
N ALA A 39 5.02 13.25 3.64
CA ALA A 39 5.46 13.02 5.02
C ALA A 39 4.63 13.89 5.98
N GLU A 40 3.94 13.24 6.92
CA GLU A 40 3.02 13.91 7.84
C GLU A 40 3.47 13.81 9.28
N ASN A 41 3.76 14.98 9.90
CA ASN A 41 4.09 15.08 11.34
C ASN A 41 5.20 14.10 11.79
N CYS A 42 6.25 13.93 10.97
CA CYS A 42 7.39 13.09 11.33
C CYS A 42 8.29 13.82 12.34
N ASP A 43 8.78 13.09 13.33
CA ASP A 43 9.67 13.57 14.40
C ASP A 43 10.86 12.61 14.70
N ASP A 44 11.09 11.64 13.79
CA ASP A 44 12.09 10.58 13.91
C ASP A 44 13.33 10.76 13.01
N GLY A 45 13.43 11.87 12.27
CA GLY A 45 14.49 12.11 11.27
C GLY A 45 14.06 11.84 9.83
N THR A 46 12.83 11.39 9.59
CA THR A 46 12.29 11.15 8.23
C THR A 46 12.32 12.42 7.37
N ASN A 47 11.94 13.56 7.93
CA ASN A 47 11.89 14.83 7.18
C ASN A 47 13.28 15.26 6.74
N GLU A 48 14.26 15.18 7.62
CA GLU A 48 15.65 15.52 7.38
C GLU A 48 16.23 14.62 6.28
N TRP A 49 16.01 13.30 6.39
CA TRP A 49 16.45 12.36 5.38
C TRP A 49 15.86 12.66 3.99
N LEU A 50 14.56 12.96 3.93
CA LEU A 50 13.88 13.30 2.67
C LEU A 50 14.48 14.55 2.04
N GLU A 51 14.70 15.62 2.84
CA GLU A 51 15.30 16.87 2.34
C GLU A 51 16.74 16.68 1.86
N GLU A 52 17.54 15.85 2.53
CA GLU A 52 18.93 15.56 2.18
C GLU A 52 19.06 14.69 0.93
N ASN A 53 18.08 13.80 0.67
CA ASN A 53 18.19 12.77 -0.37
C ASN A 53 17.25 13.00 -1.58
N LYS A 54 16.37 14.01 -1.55
CA LYS A 54 15.38 14.21 -2.63
C LYS A 54 15.99 14.39 -4.01
N ASP A 55 17.13 15.10 -4.11
CA ASP A 55 17.78 15.36 -5.38
C ASP A 55 18.51 14.12 -5.91
N ASP A 56 19.15 13.34 -5.03
CA ASP A 56 19.90 12.12 -5.41
C ASP A 56 18.96 11.00 -5.88
N TYR A 57 17.76 10.91 -5.30
CA TYR A 57 16.76 9.92 -5.68
C TYR A 57 15.62 10.50 -6.54
N TYR A 58 15.67 11.76 -6.94
CA TYR A 58 14.63 12.43 -7.76
C TYR A 58 13.23 12.28 -7.15
N LEU A 59 13.10 12.69 -5.87
CA LEU A 59 11.86 12.59 -5.11
C LEU A 59 11.10 13.91 -5.16
N ASP A 60 9.81 13.88 -5.46
CA ASP A 60 8.89 14.98 -5.22
C ASP A 60 8.33 14.86 -3.81
N VAL A 61 8.83 15.67 -2.89
CA VAL A 61 8.63 15.55 -1.45
C VAL A 61 7.72 16.65 -0.92
N TYR A 62 6.72 16.26 -0.16
CA TYR A 62 5.79 17.16 0.52
C TYR A 62 5.79 16.85 2.01
N ILE A 63 6.31 17.80 2.81
CA ILE A 63 6.41 17.68 4.26
C ILE A 63 5.36 18.58 4.91
N GLU A 64 4.50 18.00 5.72
CA GLU A 64 3.48 18.72 6.48
C GLU A 64 3.68 18.47 7.97
N THR A 65 3.81 19.55 8.75
CA THR A 65 4.07 19.50 10.19
C THR A 65 3.04 20.31 10.97
N GLY A 66 2.81 19.92 12.24
CA GLY A 66 1.94 20.68 13.15
C GLY A 66 0.45 20.48 12.93
N ASN A 67 0.03 19.51 12.14
CA ASN A 67 -1.37 19.16 11.96
C ASN A 67 -1.93 18.56 13.25
N LYS A 68 -3.00 19.17 13.79
CA LYS A 68 -3.73 18.64 14.95
C LYS A 68 -4.51 17.37 14.62
N VAL A 69 -5.00 17.28 13.39
CA VAL A 69 -5.73 16.12 12.86
C VAL A 69 -4.92 15.61 11.66
N ARG A 70 -4.45 14.38 11.75
CA ARG A 70 -3.68 13.74 10.68
C ARG A 70 -4.60 13.33 9.54
N ARG A 71 -4.11 13.48 8.30
CA ARG A 71 -4.75 12.89 7.11
C ARG A 71 -4.63 11.38 7.12
N GLY A 72 -3.55 10.87 7.70
CA GLY A 72 -3.24 9.45 7.80
C GLY A 72 -2.94 8.77 6.47
N ILE A 73 -3.00 7.45 6.46
CA ILE A 73 -2.60 6.63 5.30
C ILE A 73 -3.46 6.95 4.08
N GLY A 74 -4.78 6.85 4.22
CA GLY A 74 -5.70 7.09 3.11
C GLY A 74 -5.67 8.51 2.58
N GLY A 75 -5.69 9.50 3.47
CA GLY A 75 -5.61 10.92 3.09
C GLY A 75 -4.26 11.30 2.49
N GLY A 76 -3.16 10.70 2.97
CA GLY A 76 -1.82 10.88 2.39
C GLY A 76 -1.72 10.27 0.99
N MET A 77 -2.28 9.09 0.75
CA MET A 77 -2.38 8.50 -0.59
C MET A 77 -3.18 9.39 -1.54
N ASN A 78 -4.30 9.96 -1.07
CA ASN A 78 -5.08 10.93 -1.84
C ASN A 78 -4.23 12.16 -2.20
N TYR A 79 -3.46 12.67 -1.23
CA TYR A 79 -2.59 13.83 -1.43
C TYR A 79 -1.51 13.57 -2.48
N CYS A 80 -0.88 12.40 -2.45
CA CYS A 80 0.08 11.98 -3.47
C CYS A 80 -0.60 11.86 -4.84
N ALA A 81 -1.72 11.17 -4.92
CA ALA A 81 -2.44 10.95 -6.16
C ALA A 81 -2.84 12.24 -6.87
N ASP A 82 -3.21 13.31 -6.13
CA ASP A 82 -3.55 14.61 -6.70
C ASP A 82 -2.36 15.30 -7.41
N ARG A 83 -1.13 14.83 -7.20
CA ARG A 83 0.13 15.35 -7.78
C ARG A 83 0.72 14.47 -8.85
N VAL A 84 0.12 13.34 -9.11
CA VAL A 84 0.54 12.42 -10.18
C VAL A 84 0.14 12.97 -11.53
N HIS A 85 1.10 12.98 -12.47
CA HIS A 85 0.92 13.41 -13.86
C HIS A 85 1.08 12.27 -14.87
N THR A 86 1.52 11.10 -14.41
CA THR A 86 1.63 9.90 -15.24
C THR A 86 0.30 9.17 -15.39
N GLU A 87 0.22 8.22 -16.34
CA GLU A 87 -0.99 7.43 -16.58
C GLU A 87 -1.35 6.55 -15.38
N PHE A 88 -0.34 6.02 -14.67
CA PHE A 88 -0.53 5.09 -13.56
C PHE A 88 0.01 5.64 -12.25
N ILE A 89 -0.66 5.24 -11.17
CA ILE A 89 -0.21 5.39 -9.79
C ILE A 89 0.17 4.02 -9.26
N ASN A 90 1.31 3.93 -8.61
CA ASN A 90 1.73 2.75 -7.88
C ASN A 90 1.88 3.11 -6.40
N PHE A 91 0.92 2.67 -5.58
CA PHE A 91 0.95 2.94 -4.15
C PHE A 91 1.83 1.93 -3.43
N LEU A 92 2.81 2.43 -2.67
CA LEU A 92 3.63 1.65 -1.75
C LEU A 92 3.47 2.15 -0.32
N GLN A 93 3.53 1.24 0.64
CA GLN A 93 3.69 1.61 2.05
C GLN A 93 5.17 1.90 2.35
N ALA A 94 5.43 2.66 3.41
CA ALA A 94 6.78 3.11 3.77
C ALA A 94 7.66 2.03 4.43
N ASP A 95 7.17 0.78 4.51
CA ASP A 95 7.85 -0.40 5.06
C ASP A 95 7.83 -1.60 4.09
N ILE A 96 7.97 -1.32 2.80
CA ILE A 96 7.99 -2.33 1.73
C ILE A 96 9.37 -2.35 1.07
N TYR A 97 9.87 -3.55 0.73
CA TYR A 97 11.00 -3.76 -0.16
C TYR A 97 10.52 -4.49 -1.41
N VAL A 98 10.83 -3.99 -2.61
CA VAL A 98 10.32 -4.55 -3.86
C VAL A 98 11.31 -5.51 -4.51
N SER A 99 10.81 -6.59 -5.16
CA SER A 99 11.63 -7.54 -5.91
C SER A 99 12.05 -7.00 -7.29
N ARG A 100 12.97 -7.72 -7.98
CA ARG A 100 13.43 -7.34 -9.32
C ARG A 100 12.27 -7.33 -10.33
N ASN A 101 12.16 -6.27 -11.14
CA ASN A 101 11.15 -6.07 -12.18
C ASN A 101 9.68 -6.13 -11.68
N TRP A 102 9.46 -5.89 -10.38
CA TRP A 102 8.14 -5.96 -9.75
C TRP A 102 7.07 -5.13 -10.49
N ASP A 103 7.42 -3.94 -10.93
CA ASP A 103 6.57 -3.01 -11.66
C ASP A 103 6.20 -3.52 -13.06
N LYS A 104 7.14 -4.10 -13.79
CA LYS A 104 6.88 -4.75 -15.08
C LYS A 104 5.84 -5.85 -14.93
N TYR A 105 5.98 -6.69 -13.91
CA TYR A 105 5.05 -7.78 -13.65
C TYR A 105 3.67 -7.31 -13.20
N LEU A 106 3.59 -6.17 -12.52
CA LEU A 106 2.30 -5.52 -12.25
C LEU A 106 1.62 -5.05 -13.53
N PHE A 107 2.35 -4.45 -14.49
CA PHE A 107 1.78 -4.08 -15.77
C PHE A 107 1.31 -5.29 -16.59
N GLU A 108 2.06 -6.39 -16.59
CA GLU A 108 1.64 -7.65 -17.22
C GLU A 108 0.31 -8.16 -16.61
N CYS A 109 0.21 -8.13 -15.26
CA CYS A 109 -1.01 -8.50 -14.55
C CYS A 109 -2.17 -7.54 -14.84
N TYR A 110 -1.90 -6.24 -14.92
CA TYR A 110 -2.92 -5.25 -15.27
C TYR A 110 -3.53 -5.54 -16.64
N ASP A 111 -2.69 -5.86 -17.63
CA ASP A 111 -3.16 -6.22 -18.97
C ASP A 111 -4.02 -7.49 -18.99
N ASP A 112 -3.65 -8.50 -18.20
CA ASP A 112 -4.39 -9.76 -18.14
C ASP A 112 -5.71 -9.65 -17.37
N VAL A 113 -5.71 -8.93 -16.23
CA VAL A 113 -6.87 -8.88 -15.32
C VAL A 113 -7.82 -7.75 -15.67
N VAL A 114 -7.27 -6.55 -15.92
CA VAL A 114 -8.03 -5.32 -16.10
C VAL A 114 -8.22 -4.98 -17.58
N GLY A 115 -7.14 -4.99 -18.36
CA GLY A 115 -7.18 -4.69 -19.79
C GLY A 115 -7.73 -3.30 -20.07
N LYS A 116 -8.93 -3.24 -20.68
CA LYS A 116 -9.62 -1.98 -21.03
C LYS A 116 -10.68 -1.56 -19.99
N GLU A 117 -10.91 -2.37 -19.00
CA GLU A 117 -11.86 -2.08 -17.92
C GLU A 117 -11.20 -1.21 -16.82
N ARG A 118 -11.96 -0.83 -15.81
CA ARG A 118 -11.40 -0.20 -14.60
C ARG A 118 -10.90 -1.25 -13.63
N GLY A 119 -9.77 -0.96 -12.97
CA GLY A 119 -9.27 -1.91 -11.99
C GLY A 119 -7.98 -1.51 -11.30
N ILE A 120 -7.58 -2.38 -10.40
CA ILE A 120 -6.35 -2.30 -9.62
C ILE A 120 -5.71 -3.68 -9.53
N VAL A 121 -4.39 -3.75 -9.56
CA VAL A 121 -3.66 -5.01 -9.40
C VAL A 121 -2.58 -4.86 -8.32
N PHE A 122 -2.28 -5.97 -7.67
CA PHE A 122 -1.39 -6.03 -6.50
C PHE A 122 -0.25 -7.00 -6.69
N SER A 123 0.85 -6.71 -6.00
CA SER A 123 1.95 -7.65 -5.80
C SER A 123 1.61 -8.69 -4.73
N ASN A 124 2.18 -9.88 -4.87
CA ASN A 124 2.20 -10.87 -3.81
C ASN A 124 3.06 -10.37 -2.64
N ARG A 125 2.53 -10.50 -1.44
CA ARG A 125 3.16 -10.03 -0.21
C ARG A 125 3.89 -11.17 0.49
N ILE A 126 5.15 -10.96 0.78
CA ILE A 126 5.98 -11.82 1.64
C ILE A 126 6.22 -11.05 2.93
N GLN A 127 6.03 -11.68 4.07
CA GLN A 127 6.04 -10.98 5.36
C GLN A 127 6.54 -11.90 6.47
N PRO A 128 7.35 -11.41 7.43
CA PRO A 128 7.73 -12.20 8.59
C PRO A 128 6.49 -12.54 9.43
N ASP A 129 6.41 -13.78 9.92
CA ASP A 129 5.30 -14.27 10.73
C ASP A 129 5.42 -13.79 12.18
N ILE A 130 5.16 -12.50 12.39
CA ILE A 130 5.26 -11.86 13.71
C ILE A 130 4.00 -12.10 14.56
N PHE A 131 2.84 -12.23 13.90
CA PHE A 131 1.54 -12.23 14.57
C PHE A 131 0.85 -13.60 14.55
N ASN A 132 1.50 -14.65 14.02
CA ASN A 132 0.91 -15.96 13.76
C ASN A 132 -0.39 -15.84 12.96
N ASP A 133 -0.36 -15.05 11.90
CA ASP A 133 -1.50 -14.82 11.03
C ASP A 133 -1.79 -16.07 10.18
N ASN A 134 -3.05 -16.24 9.79
CA ASN A 134 -3.43 -17.31 8.87
C ASN A 134 -2.92 -17.03 7.46
N GLU A 135 -2.39 -18.05 6.80
CA GLU A 135 -2.06 -17.98 5.38
C GLU A 135 -3.30 -17.63 4.55
N ARG A 136 -3.08 -16.80 3.54
CA ARG A 136 -4.09 -16.47 2.54
C ARG A 136 -3.46 -16.28 1.17
N PRO A 137 -4.18 -16.49 0.07
CA PRO A 137 -3.66 -16.21 -1.26
C PRO A 137 -3.13 -14.78 -1.38
N GLY A 138 -1.94 -14.63 -1.97
CA GLY A 138 -1.29 -13.32 -2.10
C GLY A 138 -0.58 -12.81 -0.84
N THR A 139 -0.48 -13.65 0.19
CA THR A 139 0.35 -13.37 1.37
C THR A 139 1.08 -14.64 1.79
N ILE A 140 2.40 -14.55 1.88
CA ILE A 140 3.27 -15.64 2.32
C ILE A 140 3.93 -15.22 3.61
N PHE A 141 3.65 -15.94 4.69
CA PHE A 141 4.32 -15.75 5.96
C PHE A 141 5.59 -16.59 6.00
N VAL A 142 6.69 -15.97 6.41
CA VAL A 142 8.00 -16.61 6.47
C VAL A 142 8.58 -16.55 7.88
N PRO A 143 9.44 -17.52 8.28
CA PRO A 143 10.16 -17.43 9.53
C PRO A 143 10.90 -16.10 9.68
N LEU A 144 11.01 -15.58 10.91
CA LEU A 144 11.59 -14.26 11.20
C LEU A 144 13.04 -14.13 10.75
N ASP A 145 13.77 -15.22 10.76
CA ASP A 145 15.20 -15.31 10.41
C ASP A 145 15.46 -15.66 8.94
N LEU A 146 14.41 -15.90 8.14
CA LEU A 146 14.61 -16.29 6.74
C LEU A 146 15.25 -15.17 5.93
N PHE A 147 14.67 -13.97 5.98
CA PHE A 147 15.20 -12.78 5.30
C PHE A 147 15.57 -11.67 6.28
N GLY A 148 15.28 -11.83 7.57
CA GLY A 148 15.32 -10.79 8.60
C GLY A 148 13.95 -10.13 8.81
N ALA A 149 13.66 -9.78 10.07
CA ALA A 149 12.38 -9.17 10.44
C ALA A 149 12.48 -7.65 10.63
N TYR A 150 13.67 -7.08 10.57
CA TYR A 150 13.97 -5.67 10.82
C TYR A 150 14.81 -5.06 9.70
N HIS A 151 14.81 -3.73 9.61
CA HIS A 151 15.59 -3.01 8.59
C HIS A 151 17.10 -3.30 8.65
N HIS A 152 17.63 -3.58 9.85
CA HIS A 152 19.07 -3.77 10.07
C HIS A 152 19.54 -5.22 9.92
N ASP A 153 18.64 -6.20 9.87
CA ASP A 153 18.96 -7.62 9.69
C ASP A 153 18.42 -8.18 8.35
N PHE A 154 17.79 -7.34 7.53
CA PHE A 154 17.20 -7.75 6.27
C PHE A 154 18.26 -8.12 5.23
N ASN A 155 18.20 -9.35 4.73
CA ASN A 155 19.08 -9.87 3.71
C ASN A 155 18.48 -9.65 2.31
N GLU A 156 18.78 -8.48 1.73
CA GLU A 156 18.26 -8.03 0.45
C GLU A 156 18.57 -9.01 -0.69
N GLU A 157 19.83 -9.46 -0.79
CA GLU A 157 20.30 -10.34 -1.87
C GLU A 157 19.56 -11.69 -1.81
N TYR A 158 19.49 -12.29 -0.63
CA TYR A 158 18.80 -13.58 -0.46
C TYR A 158 17.30 -13.46 -0.75
N PHE A 159 16.66 -12.37 -0.33
CA PHE A 159 15.25 -12.10 -0.66
C PHE A 159 15.04 -11.98 -2.18
N LEU A 160 15.91 -11.24 -2.88
CA LEU A 160 15.80 -11.03 -4.32
C LEU A 160 15.97 -12.34 -5.09
N ASP A 161 16.98 -13.16 -4.74
CA ASP A 161 17.22 -14.44 -5.39
C ASP A 161 16.07 -15.43 -5.13
N TRP A 162 15.56 -15.46 -3.91
CA TRP A 162 14.38 -16.26 -3.58
C TRP A 162 13.15 -15.82 -4.38
N CYS A 163 12.94 -14.52 -4.57
CA CYS A 163 11.83 -13.98 -5.37
C CYS A 163 11.93 -14.39 -6.83
N ASP A 164 13.14 -14.40 -7.40
CA ASP A 164 13.36 -14.83 -8.79
C ASP A 164 12.98 -16.31 -8.95
N GLU A 165 13.47 -17.20 -8.08
CA GLU A 165 13.13 -18.62 -8.09
C GLU A 165 11.62 -18.84 -7.84
N PHE A 166 11.04 -18.13 -6.88
CA PHE A 166 9.61 -18.22 -6.58
C PHE A 166 8.75 -17.78 -7.77
N SER A 167 9.13 -16.71 -8.45
CA SER A 167 8.42 -16.19 -9.63
C SER A 167 8.51 -17.15 -10.83
N GLU A 168 9.64 -17.85 -11.02
CA GLU A 168 9.76 -18.90 -12.03
C GLU A 168 8.79 -20.06 -11.78
N LEU A 169 8.63 -20.46 -10.51
CA LEU A 169 7.79 -21.61 -10.14
C LEU A 169 6.29 -21.27 -10.07
N ASN A 170 5.93 -20.04 -9.74
CA ASN A 170 4.56 -19.63 -9.43
C ASN A 170 4.05 -18.45 -10.29
N GLY A 171 4.85 -17.94 -11.21
CA GLY A 171 4.56 -16.69 -11.94
C GLY A 171 3.29 -16.71 -12.78
N ASP A 172 2.79 -17.88 -13.17
CA ASP A 172 1.52 -18.02 -13.89
C ASP A 172 0.28 -17.90 -12.98
N ARG A 173 0.48 -17.82 -11.66
CA ARG A 173 -0.63 -17.70 -10.71
C ARG A 173 -1.07 -16.25 -10.61
N VAL A 174 -2.30 -16.00 -11.05
CA VAL A 174 -3.01 -14.73 -10.89
C VAL A 174 -4.28 -14.98 -10.09
N ILE A 175 -4.48 -14.22 -9.03
CA ILE A 175 -5.70 -14.29 -8.22
C ILE A 175 -6.59 -13.12 -8.63
N ARG A 176 -7.79 -13.44 -9.10
CA ARG A 176 -8.81 -12.44 -9.43
C ARG A 176 -9.66 -12.18 -8.19
N LYS A 177 -9.95 -10.92 -7.90
CA LYS A 177 -10.64 -10.43 -6.69
C LYS A 177 -9.79 -10.53 -5.40
N ALA A 178 -8.46 -10.39 -5.52
CA ALA A 178 -7.57 -10.35 -4.37
C ALA A 178 -7.12 -8.92 -4.07
N GLU A 179 -6.87 -8.64 -2.82
CA GLU A 179 -6.44 -7.35 -2.29
C GLU A 179 -4.99 -7.42 -1.82
N GLY A 180 -4.31 -6.28 -1.81
CA GLY A 180 -2.92 -6.19 -1.40
C GLY A 180 -2.56 -4.84 -0.77
N VAL A 181 -1.30 -4.71 -0.36
CA VAL A 181 -0.77 -3.51 0.30
C VAL A 181 0.03 -2.59 -0.65
N SER A 182 0.31 -3.08 -1.86
CA SER A 182 1.02 -2.35 -2.92
C SER A 182 0.24 -2.52 -4.20
N GLY A 183 -0.24 -1.44 -4.81
CA GLY A 183 -1.16 -1.55 -5.93
C GLY A 183 -0.93 -0.57 -7.06
N LEU A 184 -1.06 -1.09 -8.29
CA LEU A 184 -1.01 -0.35 -9.54
C LEU A 184 -2.42 -0.07 -10.05
N ILE A 185 -2.76 1.19 -10.23
CA ILE A 185 -4.06 1.65 -10.73
C ILE A 185 -3.86 2.80 -11.72
N LYS A 186 -4.75 2.93 -12.71
CA LYS A 186 -4.77 4.15 -13.52
C LYS A 186 -5.18 5.37 -12.70
N LYS A 187 -4.52 6.50 -12.96
CA LYS A 187 -4.88 7.78 -12.35
C LYS A 187 -6.34 8.15 -12.59
N GLU A 188 -6.85 7.93 -13.80
CA GLU A 188 -8.26 8.18 -14.14
C GLU A 188 -9.24 7.30 -13.35
N ASP A 189 -8.86 6.05 -13.02
CA ASP A 189 -9.68 5.13 -12.23
C ASP A 189 -9.68 5.51 -10.75
N TRP A 190 -8.52 5.97 -10.22
CA TRP A 190 -8.43 6.54 -8.89
C TRP A 190 -9.30 7.79 -8.74
N ASP A 191 -9.26 8.68 -9.73
CA ASP A 191 -10.08 9.88 -9.75
C ASP A 191 -11.58 9.54 -9.88
N TYR A 192 -11.91 8.54 -10.67
CA TYR A 192 -13.29 8.06 -10.85
C TYR A 192 -13.90 7.55 -9.55
N ILE A 193 -13.19 6.71 -8.80
CA ILE A 193 -13.67 6.17 -7.52
C ILE A 193 -13.62 7.22 -6.40
N GLY A 194 -12.82 8.27 -6.58
CA GLY A 194 -12.63 9.37 -5.62
C GLY A 194 -11.62 9.06 -4.50
N GLY A 195 -10.76 8.07 -4.69
CA GLY A 195 -9.72 7.71 -3.72
C GLY A 195 -10.26 7.15 -2.41
N ASN A 196 -9.47 7.32 -1.34
CA ASN A 196 -9.85 6.92 0.02
C ASN A 196 -10.86 7.89 0.64
N ASP A 197 -11.70 7.39 1.52
CA ASP A 197 -12.66 8.20 2.28
C ASP A 197 -11.99 8.76 3.54
N ASP A 198 -11.93 10.10 3.64
CA ASP A 198 -11.26 10.80 4.74
C ASP A 198 -11.89 10.54 6.12
N ARG A 199 -13.10 9.96 6.19
CA ARG A 199 -13.74 9.57 7.46
C ARG A 199 -12.93 8.52 8.24
N PHE A 200 -12.08 7.75 7.54
CA PHE A 200 -11.24 6.72 8.14
C PHE A 200 -9.85 7.22 8.58
N ALA A 201 -9.65 8.54 8.58
CA ALA A 201 -8.40 9.11 9.09
C ALA A 201 -8.24 8.86 10.60
N PRO A 202 -7.01 8.60 11.09
CA PRO A 202 -5.78 8.52 10.32
C PRO A 202 -5.46 7.15 9.74
N MET A 203 -6.14 6.07 10.15
CA MET A 203 -5.91 4.71 9.69
C MET A 203 -7.03 3.75 10.06
N TYR A 204 -6.95 2.53 9.51
CA TYR A 204 -7.88 1.40 9.63
C TYR A 204 -9.16 1.56 8.81
N TRP A 205 -9.54 0.50 8.14
CA TRP A 205 -10.78 0.34 7.36
C TRP A 205 -10.86 1.18 6.09
N GLU A 206 -9.89 2.07 5.80
CA GLU A 206 -9.83 2.87 4.57
C GLU A 206 -9.68 2.00 3.32
N ASP A 207 -8.89 0.93 3.42
CA ASP A 207 -8.65 -0.05 2.36
C ASP A 207 -9.91 -0.91 2.13
N ALA A 208 -10.51 -1.43 3.18
CA ALA A 208 -11.75 -2.21 3.10
C ALA A 208 -12.88 -1.38 2.45
N ASP A 209 -13.03 -0.11 2.85
CA ASP A 209 -13.98 0.81 2.24
C ASP A 209 -13.71 1.02 0.75
N LEU A 210 -12.45 1.27 0.40
CA LEU A 210 -12.04 1.48 -0.98
C LEU A 210 -12.37 0.27 -1.85
N PHE A 211 -12.02 -0.94 -1.41
CA PHE A 211 -12.26 -2.17 -2.17
C PHE A 211 -13.75 -2.50 -2.30
N ILE A 212 -14.55 -2.27 -1.26
CA ILE A 212 -16.01 -2.43 -1.35
C ILE A 212 -16.59 -1.47 -2.40
N ARG A 213 -16.17 -0.19 -2.38
CA ARG A 213 -16.64 0.80 -3.37
C ARG A 213 -16.20 0.43 -4.79
N MET A 214 -14.96 -0.01 -4.96
CA MET A 214 -14.45 -0.50 -6.25
C MET A 214 -15.25 -1.70 -6.76
N GLN A 215 -15.52 -2.69 -5.90
CA GLN A 215 -16.35 -3.85 -6.26
C GLN A 215 -17.77 -3.44 -6.66
N ASN A 216 -18.39 -2.52 -5.91
CA ASN A 216 -19.72 -2.00 -6.21
C ASN A 216 -19.78 -1.26 -7.57
N GLU A 217 -18.68 -0.62 -7.99
CA GLU A 217 -18.53 0.06 -9.29
C GLU A 217 -18.00 -0.87 -10.40
N GLY A 218 -17.87 -2.17 -10.13
CA GLY A 218 -17.49 -3.17 -11.12
C GLY A 218 -16.01 -3.22 -11.49
N PHE A 219 -15.13 -2.67 -10.66
CA PHE A 219 -13.68 -2.73 -10.86
C PHE A 219 -13.19 -4.17 -10.89
N LYS A 220 -12.21 -4.43 -11.74
CA LYS A 220 -11.43 -5.66 -11.71
C LYS A 220 -10.32 -5.51 -10.67
N ILE A 221 -10.20 -6.51 -9.82
CA ILE A 221 -9.18 -6.54 -8.77
C ILE A 221 -8.37 -7.81 -8.94
N GLY A 222 -7.06 -7.69 -9.05
CA GLY A 222 -6.18 -8.85 -9.26
C GLY A 222 -4.90 -8.78 -8.46
N LEU A 223 -4.24 -9.93 -8.32
CA LEU A 223 -2.95 -10.07 -7.66
C LEU A 223 -2.11 -11.08 -8.42
N THR A 224 -0.83 -10.80 -8.63
CA THR A 224 0.10 -11.71 -9.30
C THR A 224 1.21 -12.18 -8.36
N TYR A 225 1.54 -13.47 -8.47
CA TYR A 225 2.67 -14.08 -7.77
C TYR A 225 4.02 -13.80 -8.47
N LYS A 226 4.00 -13.17 -9.64
CA LYS A 226 5.22 -12.81 -10.37
C LYS A 226 5.86 -11.52 -9.84
N SER A 227 5.05 -10.59 -9.36
CA SER A 227 5.50 -9.38 -8.66
C SER A 227 5.50 -9.64 -7.16
N ASN A 228 6.65 -9.57 -6.51
CA ASN A 228 6.80 -9.87 -5.10
C ASN A 228 7.30 -8.64 -4.33
N ILE A 229 6.76 -8.46 -3.13
CA ILE A 229 7.20 -7.44 -2.19
C ILE A 229 7.45 -8.04 -0.81
N TYR A 230 8.48 -7.57 -0.10
CA TYR A 230 8.65 -7.82 1.32
C TYR A 230 8.01 -6.71 2.12
N HIS A 231 7.10 -7.06 3.03
CA HIS A 231 6.44 -6.11 3.90
C HIS A 231 6.89 -6.35 5.34
N PHE A 232 7.54 -5.37 5.94
CA PHE A 232 8.09 -5.49 7.29
C PHE A 232 7.03 -5.52 8.41
N ALA A 233 5.77 -5.72 8.07
CA ALA A 233 4.67 -5.91 8.98
C ALA A 233 4.38 -4.73 9.92
N SER A 234 3.81 -3.67 9.38
CA SER A 234 3.30 -2.52 10.15
C SER A 234 4.35 -1.69 10.90
N ARG A 235 5.62 -1.73 10.46
CA ARG A 235 6.71 -0.96 11.08
C ARG A 235 6.55 0.54 10.89
N ALA A 236 6.07 0.96 9.74
CA ALA A 236 5.84 2.37 9.45
C ALA A 236 4.56 2.94 10.08
N SER A 237 3.74 2.12 10.76
CA SER A 237 2.44 2.60 11.25
C SER A 237 2.13 2.21 12.69
N ARG A 238 2.35 0.94 13.07
CA ARG A 238 1.90 0.41 14.36
C ARG A 238 3.03 0.21 15.36
N PHE A 239 4.25 -0.08 14.89
CA PHE A 239 5.39 -0.45 15.72
C PHE A 239 6.67 0.23 15.24
N PRO A 240 6.73 1.58 15.23
CA PRO A 240 7.89 2.31 14.72
C PRO A 240 9.16 2.05 15.51
N ASP A 241 9.04 1.67 16.78
CA ASP A 241 10.16 1.36 17.67
C ASP A 241 10.57 -0.13 17.64
N ASP A 242 10.02 -0.91 16.71
CA ASP A 242 10.27 -2.37 16.62
C ASP A 242 9.87 -3.17 17.86
N ASP A 243 9.17 -2.58 18.82
CA ASP A 243 8.69 -3.23 20.06
C ASP A 243 7.22 -3.66 19.92
N PHE A 244 7.00 -4.90 19.50
CA PHE A 244 5.65 -5.49 19.34
C PHE A 244 4.91 -5.73 20.65
N SER A 245 5.60 -5.67 21.80
CA SER A 245 4.97 -5.85 23.11
C SER A 245 4.16 -4.64 23.56
N LYS A 246 4.35 -3.49 22.90
CA LYS A 246 3.77 -2.20 23.27
C LYS A 246 3.00 -1.58 22.12
N ARG A 247 1.76 -2.05 21.91
CA ARG A 247 0.85 -1.34 21.01
C ARG A 247 0.52 0.04 21.61
N PRO A 248 0.81 1.15 20.91
CA PRO A 248 0.44 2.47 21.39
C PRO A 248 -1.07 2.58 21.63
N LYS A 249 -1.47 3.10 22.81
CA LYS A 249 -2.90 3.19 23.18
C LYS A 249 -3.76 3.99 22.21
N HIS A 250 -3.19 5.03 21.59
CA HIS A 250 -3.91 5.84 20.59
C HIS A 250 -4.33 5.04 19.35
N LEU A 251 -3.65 3.93 19.04
CA LEU A 251 -4.05 3.06 17.92
C LEU A 251 -5.36 2.33 18.20
N GLU A 252 -5.66 2.00 19.45
CA GLU A 252 -6.95 1.41 19.83
C GLU A 252 -8.10 2.41 19.62
N GLU A 253 -7.87 3.69 19.94
CA GLU A 253 -8.85 4.75 19.70
C GLU A 253 -9.11 4.94 18.20
N PHE A 254 -8.08 4.94 17.38
CA PHE A 254 -8.22 5.03 15.91
C PHE A 254 -8.99 3.84 15.34
N GLU A 255 -8.67 2.61 15.78
CA GLU A 255 -9.37 1.42 15.33
C GLU A 255 -10.86 1.46 15.71
N ILE A 256 -11.21 1.82 16.96
CA ILE A 256 -12.58 1.95 17.41
C ILE A 256 -13.33 3.01 16.61
N ASN A 257 -12.70 4.16 16.37
CA ASN A 257 -13.32 5.25 15.62
C ASN A 257 -13.58 4.81 14.17
N SER A 258 -12.60 4.25 13.48
CA SER A 258 -12.75 3.81 12.10
C SER A 258 -13.72 2.65 11.96
N MET A 259 -13.73 1.70 12.92
CA MET A 259 -14.73 0.63 12.98
C MET A 259 -16.15 1.19 13.17
N THR A 260 -16.30 2.24 13.97
CA THR A 260 -17.58 2.91 14.18
C THR A 260 -18.05 3.58 12.88
N GLU A 261 -17.19 4.34 12.22
CA GLU A 261 -17.49 4.98 10.93
C GLU A 261 -17.84 3.94 9.85
N PHE A 262 -17.10 2.82 9.81
CA PHE A 262 -17.40 1.73 8.90
C PHE A 262 -18.79 1.13 9.17
N THR A 263 -19.11 0.87 10.44
CA THR A 263 -20.40 0.33 10.82
C THR A 263 -21.55 1.32 10.52
N LEU A 264 -21.33 2.61 10.71
CA LEU A 264 -22.31 3.64 10.31
C LEU A 264 -22.53 3.63 8.80
N LYS A 265 -21.47 3.51 8.01
CA LYS A 265 -21.54 3.51 6.54
C LYS A 265 -22.20 2.25 5.96
N TYR A 266 -21.87 1.07 6.48
CA TYR A 266 -22.27 -0.22 5.93
C TYR A 266 -23.28 -1.02 6.76
N GLY A 267 -23.68 -0.52 7.94
CA GLY A 267 -24.63 -1.16 8.85
C GLY A 267 -24.06 -2.34 9.65
N LYS A 268 -22.85 -2.79 9.33
CA LYS A 268 -22.14 -3.92 9.98
C LYS A 268 -20.64 -3.88 9.68
N LEU A 269 -19.88 -4.72 10.34
CA LEU A 269 -18.46 -4.97 9.99
C LEU A 269 -18.33 -5.63 8.60
N PRO A 270 -17.14 -5.60 7.98
CA PRO A 270 -16.97 -6.14 6.64
C PRO A 270 -17.33 -7.63 6.56
N ASP A 271 -18.01 -8.02 5.49
CA ASP A 271 -18.10 -9.42 5.10
C ASP A 271 -16.78 -9.81 4.44
N ILE A 272 -16.17 -10.89 4.91
CA ILE A 272 -14.96 -11.46 4.33
C ILE A 272 -15.25 -12.83 3.72
N ASP A 273 -14.48 -13.21 2.70
CA ASP A 273 -14.57 -14.55 2.10
C ASP A 273 -13.65 -15.56 2.84
N GLU A 274 -13.60 -16.78 2.32
CA GLU A 274 -12.74 -17.85 2.85
C GLU A 274 -11.24 -17.54 2.77
N TYR A 275 -10.85 -16.55 1.96
CA TYR A 275 -9.46 -16.06 1.81
C TYR A 275 -9.18 -14.79 2.59
N GLN A 276 -10.12 -14.34 3.44
CA GLN A 276 -10.03 -13.12 4.25
C GLN A 276 -10.01 -11.81 3.43
N PHE A 277 -10.51 -11.83 2.19
CA PHE A 277 -10.73 -10.61 1.40
C PHE A 277 -12.13 -10.04 1.64
N VAL A 278 -12.25 -8.71 1.60
CA VAL A 278 -13.57 -8.07 1.76
C VAL A 278 -14.47 -8.38 0.57
N ARG A 279 -15.76 -8.58 0.84
CA ARG A 279 -16.81 -8.75 -0.18
C ARG A 279 -17.52 -7.44 -0.45
N ALA A 280 -18.06 -7.31 -1.66
CA ALA A 280 -18.96 -6.20 -1.98
C ALA A 280 -20.10 -6.12 -0.96
N MET A 281 -20.38 -4.90 -0.48
CA MET A 281 -21.41 -4.63 0.52
C MET A 281 -22.20 -3.39 0.13
N PRO A 282 -23.54 -3.35 0.37
CA PRO A 282 -24.30 -2.15 0.12
C PRO A 282 -23.96 -1.06 1.15
N ILE A 283 -23.85 0.18 0.68
CA ILE A 283 -23.71 1.36 1.56
C ILE A 283 -25.09 1.72 2.08
N VAL A 284 -25.25 1.80 3.40
CA VAL A 284 -26.57 2.04 4.05
C VAL A 284 -26.75 3.47 4.54
N ASP A 285 -25.67 4.23 4.76
CA ASP A 285 -25.76 5.64 5.18
C ASP A 285 -26.15 6.61 4.05
N GLY A 286 -26.31 6.10 2.82
CA GLY A 286 -26.62 6.90 1.65
C GLY A 286 -25.44 7.59 0.98
N SER A 287 -24.21 7.37 1.45
CA SER A 287 -23.00 7.84 0.78
C SER A 287 -22.85 7.18 -0.60
N PRO A 288 -22.32 7.89 -1.61
CA PRO A 288 -22.09 7.29 -2.91
C PRO A 288 -20.89 6.35 -2.89
N ASN A 289 -20.86 5.35 -3.81
CA ASN A 289 -19.66 4.55 -4.03
C ASN A 289 -18.47 5.41 -4.51
N ARG A 290 -18.75 6.46 -5.29
CA ARG A 290 -17.75 7.39 -5.81
C ARG A 290 -17.72 8.64 -4.94
N ILE A 291 -16.55 8.93 -4.38
CA ILE A 291 -16.36 10.11 -3.53
C ILE A 291 -16.02 11.29 -4.45
N ASN A 292 -16.80 12.36 -4.34
CA ASN A 292 -16.48 13.60 -5.04
C ASN A 292 -15.50 14.43 -4.18
N ARG A 293 -14.20 14.24 -4.43
CA ARG A 293 -13.20 15.12 -3.84
C ARG A 293 -13.19 16.41 -4.64
N SER A 294 -13.89 17.44 -4.14
CA SER A 294 -13.68 18.78 -4.67
C SER A 294 -12.19 19.11 -4.54
N LYS A 295 -11.54 19.40 -5.66
CA LYS A 295 -10.15 19.89 -5.66
C LYS A 295 -10.08 21.08 -4.70
N LYS A 296 -9.57 20.84 -3.50
CA LYS A 296 -9.32 21.89 -2.49
C LYS A 296 -7.96 22.47 -2.70
#